data_7d7b09afaa53fc21888fe5e2c6752045
#
_entry.id   7d7b09afaa53fc21888fe5e2c6752045
#
_cell.length_a   1.000
_cell.length_b   1.000
_cell.length_c   1.000
_cell.angle_alpha   90.00
_cell.angle_beta   90.00
_cell.angle_gamma   90.00
#
_symmetry.space_group_name_H-M   'P 1'
#
loop_
_entity.id
_entity.type
_entity.pdbx_description
1 polymer ?
#
loop_
_entity_poly.entity_id
_entity_poly.type
_entity_poly.pdbx_seq_one_letter_code
_entity_poly.pdbx_strand_id
1 'polypeptide(L)'
;MSDLAVAPHERGVLRLFRLDMRPEEAKFLREPGAADQVLGVDGLDPAQIDIFPVSDLEDLGLYGYLTEGCGVSADQLDKDALSAIDGWVMVLRSAAFQGRPAMLKPDPRLRLIGLFTEETSNWTGGVIETESAKPFSAPQAAPTDDQPRRIGSAILALAALVAIGGILWLIL
;
A
#
# COMPACT_ATOMS: atom_id res chain seq x y z
N MET A 1 16.39 17.15 17.05
CA MET A 1 16.35 17.15 15.56
C MET A 1 15.10 17.92 15.19
N SER A 2 15.14 18.76 14.15
CA SER A 2 13.94 19.51 13.76
C SER A 2 12.96 18.56 13.06
N ASP A 3 11.69 18.55 13.46
CA ASP A 3 10.63 17.71 12.85
C ASP A 3 10.39 17.98 11.36
N LEU A 4 10.96 19.10 10.88
CA LEU A 4 10.96 19.53 9.48
C LEU A 4 12.17 19.02 8.68
N ALA A 5 13.15 18.39 9.33
CA ALA A 5 14.29 17.78 8.65
C ALA A 5 13.94 16.36 8.23
N VAL A 6 14.26 16.02 6.98
CA VAL A 6 14.13 14.67 6.41
C VAL A 6 15.52 14.09 6.27
N ALA A 7 15.77 12.96 6.93
CA ALA A 7 17.06 12.29 6.88
C ALA A 7 17.30 11.59 5.53
N PRO A 8 18.57 11.38 5.11
CA PRO A 8 18.85 10.51 3.98
C PRO A 8 18.26 9.11 4.21
N HIS A 9 17.58 8.58 3.19
CA HIS A 9 16.93 7.25 3.23
C HIS A 9 15.89 7.09 4.36
N GLU A 10 15.28 8.19 4.83
CA GLU A 10 14.20 8.13 5.81
C GLU A 10 13.05 7.24 5.29
N ARG A 11 12.55 6.35 6.15
CA ARG A 11 11.47 5.41 5.82
C ARG A 11 10.51 5.27 6.99
N GLY A 12 9.24 5.00 6.66
CA GLY A 12 8.21 4.76 7.67
C GLY A 12 7.93 5.97 8.55
N VAL A 13 8.25 7.19 8.09
CA VAL A 13 7.92 8.42 8.80
C VAL A 13 6.83 9.16 8.07
N LEU A 14 5.86 9.62 8.84
CA LEU A 14 4.68 10.34 8.39
C LEU A 14 4.61 11.70 9.10
N ARG A 15 4.40 12.75 8.33
CA ARG A 15 4.20 14.11 8.84
C ARG A 15 2.76 14.54 8.56
N LEU A 16 2.03 14.90 9.62
CA LEU A 16 0.67 15.41 9.52
C LEU A 16 0.69 16.94 9.63
N PHE A 17 0.17 17.62 8.61
CA PHE A 17 -0.02 19.06 8.61
C PHE A 17 -1.52 19.39 8.58
N ARG A 18 -1.92 20.39 9.37
CA ARG A 18 -3.19 21.08 9.19
C ARG A 18 -3.00 22.19 8.16
N LEU A 19 -3.95 22.33 7.25
CA LEU A 19 -3.97 23.35 6.22
C LEU A 19 -4.91 24.49 6.63
N ASP A 20 -4.34 25.62 7.03
CA ASP A 20 -5.09 26.81 7.42
C ASP A 20 -5.30 27.70 6.17
N MET A 21 -6.12 27.18 5.24
CA MET A 21 -6.40 27.80 3.95
C MET A 21 -7.81 27.47 3.47
N ARG A 22 -8.27 28.17 2.44
CA ARG A 22 -9.58 27.94 1.85
C ARG A 22 -9.65 26.57 1.16
N PRO A 23 -10.82 25.92 1.11
CA PRO A 23 -11.00 24.60 0.49
C PRO A 23 -10.47 24.52 -0.95
N GLU A 24 -10.63 25.58 -1.74
CA GLU A 24 -10.18 25.65 -3.14
C GLU A 24 -8.65 25.63 -3.23
N GLU A 25 -7.98 26.33 -2.31
CA GLU A 25 -6.52 26.36 -2.23
C GLU A 25 -5.98 25.00 -1.76
N ALA A 26 -6.61 24.38 -0.77
CA ALA A 26 -6.25 23.04 -0.30
C ALA A 26 -6.43 21.98 -1.39
N LYS A 27 -7.53 22.04 -2.15
CA LYS A 27 -7.74 21.15 -3.32
C LYS A 27 -6.65 21.32 -4.38
N PHE A 28 -6.23 22.57 -4.64
CA PHE A 28 -5.18 22.84 -5.61
C PHE A 28 -3.83 22.20 -5.26
N LEU A 29 -3.56 21.97 -3.96
CA LEU A 29 -2.34 21.29 -3.54
C LEU A 29 -2.24 19.82 -4.02
N ARG A 30 -3.33 19.23 -4.52
CA ARG A 30 -3.34 17.91 -5.15
C ARG A 30 -2.76 17.92 -6.57
N GLU A 31 -2.61 19.10 -7.17
CA GLU A 31 -1.98 19.24 -8.48
C GLU A 31 -0.47 18.97 -8.38
N PRO A 32 0.12 18.34 -9.40
CA PRO A 32 1.56 18.03 -9.40
C PRO A 32 2.42 19.27 -9.16
N GLY A 33 3.34 19.21 -8.19
CA GLY A 33 4.25 20.28 -7.84
C GLY A 33 3.66 21.38 -6.95
N ALA A 34 2.35 21.43 -6.72
CA ALA A 34 1.74 22.43 -5.84
C ALA A 34 2.11 22.19 -4.37
N ALA A 35 2.13 20.94 -3.92
CA ALA A 35 2.60 20.58 -2.58
C ALA A 35 4.09 20.91 -2.38
N ASP A 36 4.91 20.72 -3.41
CA ASP A 36 6.34 21.05 -3.40
C ASP A 36 6.58 22.52 -3.03
N GLN A 37 5.82 23.42 -3.67
CA GLN A 37 5.94 24.86 -3.46
C GLN A 37 5.59 25.26 -2.03
N VAL A 38 4.50 24.73 -1.45
CA VAL A 38 4.09 25.09 -0.09
C VAL A 38 4.92 24.42 0.99
N LEU A 39 5.64 23.33 0.66
CA LEU A 39 6.58 22.67 1.56
C LEU A 39 8.02 23.20 1.39
N GLY A 40 8.27 24.02 0.36
CA GLY A 40 9.59 24.60 0.07
C GLY A 40 10.64 23.58 -0.33
N VAL A 41 10.24 22.55 -1.08
CA VAL A 41 11.09 21.48 -1.61
C VAL A 41 10.68 21.16 -3.04
N ASP A 42 11.48 20.39 -3.77
CA ASP A 42 11.20 20.03 -5.15
C ASP A 42 11.20 18.53 -5.37
N GLY A 43 10.37 18.08 -6.31
CA GLY A 43 10.37 16.72 -6.84
C GLY A 43 9.84 15.69 -5.85
N LEU A 44 8.82 16.03 -5.08
CA LEU A 44 8.09 15.07 -4.27
C LEU A 44 7.27 14.13 -5.17
N ASP A 45 7.13 12.89 -4.71
CA ASP A 45 6.19 11.94 -5.33
C ASP A 45 4.76 12.25 -4.84
N PRO A 46 3.86 12.76 -5.70
CA PRO A 46 2.51 13.12 -5.30
C PRO A 46 1.68 11.92 -4.84
N ALA A 47 2.01 10.70 -5.27
CA ALA A 47 1.34 9.48 -4.82
C ALA A 47 1.58 9.16 -3.32
N GLN A 48 2.54 9.83 -2.71
CA GLN A 48 2.89 9.68 -1.30
C GLN A 48 2.42 10.85 -0.43
N ILE A 49 1.53 11.67 -0.98
CA ILE A 49 0.98 12.85 -0.30
C ILE A 49 -0.54 12.76 -0.36
N ASP A 50 -1.19 12.62 0.79
CA ASP A 50 -2.64 12.64 0.88
C ASP A 50 -3.12 14.00 1.36
N ILE A 51 -4.06 14.62 0.65
CA ILE A 51 -4.64 15.92 0.99
C ILE A 51 -6.17 15.79 0.92
N PHE A 52 -6.83 15.99 2.06
CA PHE A 52 -8.26 15.80 2.16
C PHE A 52 -8.87 16.61 3.32
N PRO A 53 -10.18 16.92 3.28
CA PRO A 53 -10.87 17.43 4.46
C PRO A 53 -11.13 16.29 5.44
N VAL A 54 -10.98 16.56 6.74
CA VAL A 54 -11.21 15.57 7.80
C VAL A 54 -12.62 14.99 7.75
N SER A 55 -13.60 15.78 7.29
CA SER A 55 -14.99 15.35 7.10
C SER A 55 -15.16 14.16 6.14
N ASP A 56 -14.23 13.94 5.20
CA ASP A 56 -14.30 12.83 4.25
C ASP A 56 -14.01 11.48 4.94
N LEU A 57 -13.45 11.50 6.15
CA LEU A 57 -13.15 10.30 6.93
C LEU A 57 -14.36 9.77 7.71
N GLU A 58 -15.46 10.52 7.76
CA GLU A 58 -16.70 10.17 8.45
C GLU A 58 -16.44 9.66 9.90
N ASP A 59 -16.98 8.49 10.24
CA ASP A 59 -16.85 7.89 11.58
C ASP A 59 -15.43 7.38 11.89
N LEU A 60 -14.59 7.15 10.86
CA LEU A 60 -13.20 6.70 11.03
C LEU A 60 -12.34 7.77 11.71
N GLY A 61 -12.52 9.03 11.31
CA GLY A 61 -11.76 10.17 11.80
C GLY A 61 -10.25 10.08 11.54
N LEU A 62 -9.50 11.11 11.94
CA LEU A 62 -8.04 11.12 11.77
C LEU A 62 -7.33 10.03 12.56
N TYR A 63 -7.82 9.71 13.76
CA TYR A 63 -7.23 8.64 14.57
C TYR A 63 -7.31 7.29 13.86
N GLY A 64 -8.48 6.89 13.37
CA GLY A 64 -8.66 5.64 12.64
C GLY A 64 -7.88 5.64 11.32
N TYR A 65 -7.87 6.76 10.59
CA TYR A 65 -7.08 6.88 9.36
C TYR A 65 -5.58 6.65 9.62
N LEU A 66 -5.01 7.22 10.68
CA LEU A 66 -3.60 7.06 11.01
C LEU A 66 -3.27 5.65 11.51
N THR A 67 -4.15 5.04 12.33
CA THR A 67 -3.92 3.67 12.85
C THR A 67 -4.18 2.60 11.81
N GLU A 68 -5.35 2.61 11.17
CA GLU A 68 -5.79 1.54 10.26
C GLU A 68 -5.30 1.76 8.83
N GLY A 69 -5.27 3.03 8.38
CA GLY A 69 -4.86 3.39 7.02
C GLY A 69 -3.36 3.57 6.84
N CYS A 70 -2.69 4.15 7.84
CA CYS A 70 -1.26 4.45 7.77
C CYS A 70 -0.38 3.55 8.63
N GLY A 71 -0.94 2.66 9.45
CA GLY A 71 -0.17 1.76 10.30
C GLY A 71 0.63 2.47 11.39
N VAL A 72 0.14 3.59 11.89
CA VAL A 72 0.76 4.29 13.03
C VAL A 72 0.28 3.64 14.31
N SER A 73 1.21 3.33 15.21
CA SER A 73 0.89 2.72 16.50
C SER A 73 0.06 3.69 17.37
N ALA A 74 -0.95 3.15 18.05
CA ALA A 74 -1.89 3.91 18.86
C ALA A 74 -1.22 4.68 20.01
N ASP A 75 -0.10 4.20 20.51
CA ASP A 75 0.67 4.83 21.59
C ASP A 75 1.36 6.13 21.17
N GLN A 76 1.54 6.36 19.87
CA GLN A 76 2.08 7.60 19.31
C GLN A 76 1.00 8.69 19.17
N LEU A 77 -0.28 8.35 19.30
CA LEU A 77 -1.40 9.19 18.92
C LEU A 77 -2.19 9.68 20.15
N ASP A 78 -2.45 10.97 20.20
CA ASP A 78 -3.43 11.55 21.12
C ASP A 78 -4.79 11.61 20.40
N LYS A 79 -5.69 10.69 20.76
CA LYS A 79 -7.02 10.57 20.15
C LYS A 79 -7.85 11.82 20.32
N ASP A 80 -7.80 12.44 21.50
CA ASP A 80 -8.61 13.62 21.81
C ASP A 80 -8.11 14.84 21.02
N ALA A 81 -6.79 15.00 20.94
CA ALA A 81 -6.17 16.04 20.14
C ALA A 81 -6.47 15.89 18.64
N LEU A 82 -6.42 14.66 18.12
CA LEU A 82 -6.74 14.38 16.72
C LEU A 82 -8.23 14.57 16.39
N SER A 83 -9.11 14.25 17.33
CA SER A 83 -10.57 14.44 17.17
C SER A 83 -10.96 15.92 17.15
N ALA A 84 -10.15 16.79 17.73
CA ALA A 84 -10.37 18.24 17.73
C ALA A 84 -9.90 18.92 16.42
N ILE A 85 -9.24 18.18 15.51
CA ILE A 85 -8.78 18.72 14.23
C ILE A 85 -9.94 18.70 13.25
N ASP A 86 -10.22 19.85 12.70
CA ASP A 86 -11.20 20.07 11.63
C ASP A 86 -10.54 20.68 10.38
N GLY A 87 -11.31 20.78 9.29
CA GLY A 87 -10.86 21.38 8.05
C GLY A 87 -9.98 20.44 7.22
N TRP A 88 -9.00 21.01 6.52
CA TRP A 88 -8.13 20.28 5.60
C TRP A 88 -6.83 19.84 6.25
N VAL A 89 -6.36 18.67 5.85
CA VAL A 89 -5.08 18.11 6.32
C VAL A 89 -4.25 17.62 5.13
N MET A 90 -2.93 17.58 5.35
CA MET A 90 -1.97 16.94 4.45
C MET A 90 -1.19 15.89 5.24
N VAL A 91 -1.16 14.68 4.73
CA VAL A 91 -0.36 13.58 5.23
C VAL A 91 0.79 13.35 4.25
N LEU A 92 2.01 13.60 4.70
CA LEU A 92 3.22 13.50 3.91
C LEU A 92 4.06 12.33 4.40
N ARG A 93 4.15 11.27 3.58
CA ARG A 93 5.00 10.11 3.88
C ARG A 93 6.45 10.36 3.49
N SER A 94 7.39 9.81 4.24
CA SER A 94 8.82 9.87 3.92
C SER A 94 9.17 9.31 2.54
N ALA A 95 8.36 8.39 2.03
CA ALA A 95 8.50 7.83 0.68
C ALA A 95 8.39 8.90 -0.43
N ALA A 96 7.68 10.03 -0.19
CA ALA A 96 7.57 11.14 -1.13
C ALA A 96 8.93 11.73 -1.51
N PHE A 97 9.90 11.66 -0.61
CA PHE A 97 11.26 12.20 -0.83
C PHE A 97 12.15 11.25 -1.63
N GLN A 98 11.74 10.01 -1.90
CA GLN A 98 12.51 9.02 -2.67
C GLN A 98 13.92 8.77 -2.10
N GLY A 99 14.03 8.81 -0.75
CA GLY A 99 15.29 8.63 -0.03
C GLY A 99 16.23 9.83 -0.03
N ARG A 100 15.82 10.95 -0.63
CA ARG A 100 16.61 12.20 -0.64
C ARG A 100 16.45 12.94 0.69
N PRO A 101 17.53 13.49 1.27
CA PRO A 101 17.41 14.38 2.42
C PRO A 101 16.78 15.71 1.99
N ALA A 102 15.99 16.29 2.88
CA ALA A 102 15.37 17.60 2.66
C ALA A 102 15.23 18.38 3.96
N MET A 103 15.13 19.70 3.84
CA MET A 103 14.73 20.58 4.92
C MET A 103 13.45 21.28 4.49
N LEU A 104 12.34 20.90 5.09
CA LEU A 104 11.06 21.51 4.81
C LEU A 104 11.02 22.96 5.28
N LYS A 105 10.43 23.81 4.45
CA LYS A 105 10.16 25.21 4.75
C LYS A 105 8.68 25.50 4.45
N PRO A 106 7.77 24.93 5.27
CA PRO A 106 6.36 25.03 4.99
C PRO A 106 5.89 26.49 5.01
N ASP A 107 4.95 26.79 4.10
CA ASP A 107 4.18 28.02 4.13
C ASP A 107 3.56 28.22 5.53
N PRO A 108 3.46 29.45 6.07
CA PRO A 108 2.86 29.69 7.39
C PRO A 108 1.44 29.17 7.58
N ARG A 109 0.71 28.90 6.49
CA ARG A 109 -0.63 28.29 6.52
C ARG A 109 -0.60 26.75 6.69
N LEU A 110 0.57 26.12 6.63
CA LEU A 110 0.77 24.71 6.93
C LEU A 110 1.29 24.58 8.35
N ARG A 111 0.47 24.05 9.23
CA ARG A 111 0.84 23.82 10.63
C ARG A 111 1.16 22.35 10.85
N LEU A 112 2.39 22.02 11.16
CA LEU A 112 2.78 20.66 11.55
C LEU A 112 2.07 20.29 12.86
N ILE A 113 1.26 19.23 12.83
CA ILE A 113 0.54 18.68 13.98
C ILE A 113 1.38 17.62 14.67
N GLY A 114 2.01 16.74 13.91
CA GLY A 114 2.83 15.68 14.46
C GLY A 114 3.68 14.97 13.42
N LEU A 115 4.67 14.26 13.94
CA LEU A 115 5.54 13.36 13.22
C LEU A 115 5.36 11.98 13.85
N PHE A 116 4.98 11.01 13.02
CA PHE A 116 4.64 9.66 13.45
C PHE A 116 5.49 8.64 12.70
N THR A 117 5.63 7.46 13.28
CA THR A 117 6.35 6.34 12.64
C THR A 117 5.36 5.23 12.33
N GLU A 118 5.36 4.78 11.08
CA GLU A 118 4.59 3.59 10.66
C GLU A 118 5.19 2.34 11.32
N GLU A 119 4.34 1.48 11.87
CA GLU A 119 4.79 0.17 12.33
C GLU A 119 5.25 -0.63 11.10
N THR A 120 6.55 -0.83 11.01
CA THR A 120 7.08 -1.80 10.05
C THR A 120 6.59 -3.18 10.49
N SER A 121 5.77 -3.83 9.66
CA SER A 121 5.44 -5.24 9.86
C SER A 121 6.76 -6.00 9.87
N ASN A 122 7.23 -6.33 11.06
CA ASN A 122 8.44 -7.13 11.25
C ASN A 122 8.09 -8.56 10.80
N TRP A 123 8.26 -8.84 9.51
CA TRP A 123 8.19 -10.20 8.94
C TRP A 123 9.37 -11.08 9.41
N THR A 124 10.10 -10.70 10.46
CA THR A 124 10.85 -11.63 11.28
C THR A 124 9.87 -12.43 12.15
N GLY A 125 8.79 -12.91 11.54
CA GLY A 125 7.98 -13.98 12.07
C GLY A 125 8.92 -15.18 12.24
N GLY A 126 9.09 -15.65 13.48
CA GLY A 126 9.77 -16.89 13.73
C GLY A 126 9.24 -17.96 12.80
N VAL A 127 10.08 -18.92 12.46
CA VAL A 127 9.71 -20.10 11.65
C VAL A 127 8.31 -20.54 12.07
N ILE A 128 7.31 -20.38 11.19
CA ILE A 128 5.99 -20.94 11.43
C ILE A 128 6.18 -22.45 11.29
N GLU A 129 6.50 -23.12 12.39
CA GLU A 129 6.44 -24.57 12.49
C GLU A 129 4.97 -24.98 12.53
N THR A 130 4.33 -25.01 11.37
CA THR A 130 3.09 -25.74 11.23
C THR A 130 3.42 -27.22 11.15
N GLU A 131 2.73 -28.04 11.94
CA GLU A 131 2.82 -29.53 11.87
C GLU A 131 2.62 -30.04 10.44
N SER A 132 1.91 -29.28 9.61
CA SER A 132 1.69 -29.55 8.18
C SER A 132 2.94 -29.33 7.31
N ALA A 133 3.99 -28.68 7.81
CA ALA A 133 5.24 -28.44 7.08
C ALA A 133 6.35 -29.48 7.39
N LYS A 134 6.05 -30.44 8.27
CA LYS A 134 6.95 -31.59 8.46
C LYS A 134 6.90 -32.44 7.20
N PRO A 135 8.06 -32.72 6.53
CA PRO A 135 8.06 -33.64 5.42
C PRO A 135 7.53 -34.99 5.93
N PHE A 136 6.47 -35.46 5.30
CA PHE A 136 5.91 -36.77 5.57
C PHE A 136 6.91 -37.82 5.09
N SER A 137 7.86 -38.17 5.93
CA SER A 137 8.78 -39.28 5.71
C SER A 137 8.09 -40.60 6.05
N ALA A 138 7.04 -40.94 5.30
CA ALA A 138 6.65 -42.34 5.21
C ALA A 138 7.62 -43.05 4.26
N PRO A 139 8.11 -44.24 4.59
CA PRO A 139 8.87 -45.04 3.64
C PRO A 139 7.96 -45.33 2.46
N GLN A 140 8.24 -44.73 1.33
CA GLN A 140 7.57 -44.97 0.08
C GLN A 140 7.86 -46.40 -0.34
N ALA A 141 6.91 -47.32 -0.14
CA ALA A 141 6.97 -48.62 -0.75
C ALA A 141 7.09 -48.42 -2.26
N ALA A 142 8.10 -48.99 -2.85
CA ALA A 142 8.34 -48.92 -4.29
C ALA A 142 7.03 -49.28 -5.05
N PRO A 143 6.56 -48.49 -6.00
CA PRO A 143 5.42 -48.83 -6.81
C PRO A 143 5.80 -50.03 -7.66
N THR A 144 5.09 -51.17 -7.46
CA THR A 144 5.08 -52.26 -8.40
C THR A 144 4.48 -51.74 -9.71
N ASP A 145 5.36 -51.67 -10.71
CA ASP A 145 5.00 -51.38 -12.07
C ASP A 145 4.03 -52.43 -12.59
N ASP A 146 2.77 -52.06 -12.85
CA ASP A 146 1.87 -52.74 -13.78
C ASP A 146 0.51 -52.00 -13.87
N GLN A 147 0.51 -50.84 -14.52
CA GLN A 147 -0.73 -50.35 -15.13
C GLN A 147 -0.38 -49.51 -16.40
N PRO A 148 -0.84 -49.96 -17.59
CA PRO A 148 -0.64 -49.18 -18.80
C PRO A 148 -1.45 -47.87 -18.78
N ARG A 149 -0.75 -46.76 -18.88
CA ARG A 149 -1.32 -45.41 -19.01
C ARG A 149 -2.24 -45.31 -20.22
N ARG A 150 -3.54 -45.39 -20.03
CA ARG A 150 -4.58 -45.11 -21.05
C ARG A 150 -4.79 -43.59 -21.22
N ILE A 151 -3.76 -42.83 -21.63
CA ILE A 151 -3.94 -41.39 -21.89
C ILE A 151 -4.09 -41.12 -23.42
N GLY A 152 -3.97 -42.14 -24.26
CA GLY A 152 -4.01 -41.98 -25.73
C GLY A 152 -5.38 -41.97 -26.41
N SER A 153 -6.44 -42.47 -25.76
CA SER A 153 -7.72 -42.66 -26.45
C SER A 153 -8.63 -41.43 -26.53
N ALA A 154 -8.54 -40.51 -25.59
CA ALA A 154 -9.38 -39.30 -25.58
C ALA A 154 -8.98 -38.27 -26.63
N ILE A 155 -7.67 -38.11 -26.85
CA ILE A 155 -7.14 -37.18 -27.88
C ILE A 155 -7.44 -37.64 -29.27
N LEU A 156 -7.34 -38.96 -29.55
CA LEU A 156 -7.66 -39.55 -30.86
C LEU A 156 -9.16 -39.44 -31.19
N ALA A 157 -10.05 -39.57 -30.20
CA ALA A 157 -11.47 -39.43 -30.43
C ALA A 157 -11.89 -37.98 -30.76
N LEU A 158 -11.23 -36.99 -30.15
CA LEU A 158 -11.48 -35.58 -30.45
C LEU A 158 -11.01 -35.18 -31.85
N ALA A 159 -9.85 -35.69 -32.26
CA ALA A 159 -9.31 -35.47 -33.64
C ALA A 159 -10.20 -36.05 -34.73
N ALA A 160 -10.76 -37.26 -34.49
CA ALA A 160 -11.68 -37.90 -35.43
C ALA A 160 -12.99 -37.12 -35.59
N LEU A 161 -13.55 -36.56 -34.50
CA LEU A 161 -14.76 -35.74 -34.55
C LEU A 161 -14.59 -34.45 -35.32
N VAL A 162 -13.45 -33.78 -35.18
CA VAL A 162 -13.13 -32.55 -35.92
C VAL A 162 -12.95 -32.83 -37.41
N ALA A 163 -12.33 -33.97 -37.78
CA ALA A 163 -12.13 -34.34 -39.17
C ALA A 163 -13.47 -34.67 -39.86
N ILE A 164 -14.38 -35.41 -39.21
CA ILE A 164 -15.71 -35.74 -39.74
C ILE A 164 -16.58 -34.48 -39.88
N GLY A 165 -16.56 -33.57 -38.90
CA GLY A 165 -17.29 -32.30 -38.98
C GLY A 165 -16.80 -31.38 -40.09
N GLY A 166 -15.50 -31.33 -40.34
CA GLY A 166 -14.89 -30.54 -41.43
C GLY A 166 -15.29 -31.09 -42.81
N ILE A 167 -15.32 -32.42 -42.99
CA ILE A 167 -15.72 -33.04 -44.26
C ILE A 167 -17.20 -32.81 -44.52
N LEU A 168 -18.06 -32.89 -43.49
CA LEU A 168 -19.47 -32.66 -43.67
C LEU A 168 -19.83 -31.22 -44.04
N TRP A 169 -19.03 -30.23 -43.56
CA TRP A 169 -19.18 -28.82 -43.91
C TRP A 169 -18.74 -28.51 -45.34
N LEU A 170 -17.80 -29.31 -45.90
CA LEU A 170 -17.31 -29.12 -47.28
C LEU A 170 -18.24 -29.71 -48.35
N ILE A 171 -19.18 -30.62 -47.97
CA ILE A 171 -20.10 -31.33 -48.87
C ILE A 171 -21.51 -30.71 -48.89
N LEU A 172 -21.83 -29.86 -47.88
CA LEU A 172 -23.13 -29.20 -47.78
C LEU A 172 -23.00 -27.73 -48.23
#